data_b38160bbdd03b594a94108c7bb0ca446
#
_entry.id   b38160bbdd03b594a94108c7bb0ca446
#
_cell.length_a   1.000
_cell.length_b   1.000
_cell.length_c   1.000
_cell.angle_alpha   90.00
_cell.angle_beta   90.00
_cell.angle_gamma   90.00
#
_symmetry.space_group_name_H-M   'P 1'
#
loop_
_entity.id
_entity.type
_entity.pdbx_description
1 polymer ?
#
loop_
_entity_poly.entity_id
_entity_poly.type
_entity_poly.pdbx_seq_one_letter_code
_entity_poly.pdbx_strand_id
1 'polypeptide(L)'
;RFGKKVYSPVIDKGEADYILSFEKLEAERWIEYLKVGGKIITNTQEVDPMPVITGAAEYPADIVKKLEEAGAKVDAKDFLSIAEEAGSSKAVNIVLMGRLSEYFDDIPYEDWSTAIDAIVPEKFRELNHKAFDLGRQA
;
A
#
# COMPACT_ATOMS: atom_id res chain seq x y z
N ARG A 1 11.23 8.15 -0.39
CA ARG A 1 12.34 8.19 -1.37
C ARG A 1 13.59 7.61 -0.73
N PHE A 2 14.28 6.70 -1.39
CA PHE A 2 15.53 6.11 -0.93
C PHE A 2 16.52 5.92 -2.10
N GLY A 3 17.80 5.71 -1.79
CA GLY A 3 18.87 5.51 -2.76
C GLY A 3 20.23 5.90 -2.18
N LYS A 4 21.29 5.77 -2.98
CA LYS A 4 22.66 6.10 -2.54
C LYS A 4 22.80 7.53 -2.02
N LYS A 5 22.03 8.47 -2.57
CA LYS A 5 21.97 9.86 -2.12
C LYS A 5 20.58 10.42 -2.41
N VAL A 6 19.91 10.89 -1.39
CA VAL A 6 18.60 11.54 -1.48
C VAL A 6 18.79 13.02 -1.20
N TYR A 7 18.53 13.87 -2.20
CA TYR A 7 18.70 15.32 -2.08
C TYR A 7 17.44 16.02 -1.52
N SER A 8 16.27 15.41 -1.73
CA SER A 8 14.98 15.92 -1.26
C SER A 8 14.05 14.76 -0.92
N PRO A 9 13.29 14.84 0.17
CA PRO A 9 12.24 13.87 0.47
C PRO A 9 10.98 14.08 -0.40
N VAL A 10 10.85 15.25 -1.03
CA VAL A 10 9.69 15.60 -1.86
C VAL A 10 9.69 14.77 -3.13
N ILE A 11 8.52 14.24 -3.49
CA ILE A 11 8.27 13.53 -4.74
C ILE A 11 7.44 14.45 -5.62
N ASP A 12 7.93 14.76 -6.81
CA ASP A 12 7.20 15.56 -7.78
C ASP A 12 6.19 14.70 -8.57
N LYS A 13 5.24 15.36 -9.24
CA LYS A 13 4.26 14.67 -10.10
C LYS A 13 4.97 13.85 -11.18
N GLY A 14 4.52 12.60 -11.35
CA GLY A 14 5.09 11.67 -12.32
C GLY A 14 6.41 11.02 -11.91
N GLU A 15 6.88 11.17 -10.67
CA GLU A 15 8.16 10.63 -10.21
C GLU A 15 8.06 9.41 -9.28
N ALA A 16 6.89 9.13 -8.71
CA ALA A 16 6.72 7.98 -7.82
C ALA A 16 6.78 6.66 -8.61
N ASP A 17 7.62 5.73 -8.19
CA ASP A 17 7.66 4.37 -8.72
C ASP A 17 6.46 3.54 -8.24
N TYR A 18 6.06 3.75 -6.99
CA TYR A 18 5.00 3.03 -6.31
C TYR A 18 4.07 3.99 -5.56
N ILE A 19 2.77 3.66 -5.57
CA ILE A 19 1.78 4.20 -4.65
C ILE A 19 1.28 3.03 -3.80
N LEU A 20 1.40 3.16 -2.48
CA LEU A 20 0.85 2.22 -1.51
C LEU A 20 -0.36 2.88 -0.86
N SER A 21 -1.55 2.33 -1.05
CA SER A 21 -2.79 2.94 -0.62
C SER A 21 -3.63 2.02 0.26
N PHE A 22 -4.19 2.57 1.32
CA PHE A 22 -5.09 1.86 2.23
C PHE A 22 -6.53 1.78 1.71
N GLU A 23 -6.84 2.52 0.63
CA GLU A 23 -8.18 2.64 0.08
C GLU A 23 -8.08 3.09 -1.39
N LYS A 24 -9.00 2.60 -2.25
CA LYS A 24 -8.96 2.80 -3.70
C LYS A 24 -9.09 4.26 -4.13
N LEU A 25 -10.00 5.01 -3.52
CA LEU A 25 -10.24 6.41 -3.87
C LEU A 25 -9.02 7.28 -3.52
N GLU A 26 -8.30 6.95 -2.45
CA GLU A 26 -7.04 7.61 -2.12
C GLU A 26 -5.97 7.32 -3.17
N ALA A 27 -5.91 6.08 -3.71
CA ALA A 27 -5.00 5.78 -4.82
C ALA A 27 -5.31 6.63 -6.06
N GLU A 28 -6.59 6.84 -6.40
CA GLU A 28 -7.02 7.69 -7.51
C GLU A 28 -6.62 9.15 -7.30
N ARG A 29 -6.76 9.68 -6.08
CA ARG A 29 -6.38 11.06 -5.75
C ARG A 29 -4.89 11.35 -5.96
N TRP A 30 -4.04 10.35 -5.78
CA TRP A 30 -2.59 10.52 -5.86
C TRP A 30 -1.97 10.00 -7.15
N ILE A 31 -2.78 9.52 -8.12
CA ILE A 31 -2.28 8.92 -9.36
C ILE A 31 -1.37 9.86 -10.15
N GLU A 32 -1.59 11.18 -10.07
CA GLU A 32 -0.76 12.18 -10.78
C GLU A 32 0.71 12.17 -10.36
N TYR A 33 1.04 11.62 -9.18
CA TYR A 33 2.41 11.46 -8.69
C TYR A 33 3.08 10.20 -9.23
N LEU A 34 2.29 9.23 -9.73
CA LEU A 34 2.84 7.98 -10.25
C LEU A 34 3.46 8.22 -11.62
N LYS A 35 4.65 7.69 -11.84
CA LYS A 35 5.26 7.67 -13.16
C LYS A 35 4.51 6.76 -14.11
N VAL A 36 4.62 6.99 -15.40
CA VAL A 36 4.05 6.13 -16.45
C VAL A 36 4.55 4.70 -16.28
N GLY A 37 3.63 3.74 -16.21
CA GLY A 37 3.94 2.33 -15.96
C GLY A 37 4.35 1.99 -14.53
N GLY A 38 4.25 2.94 -13.61
CA GLY A 38 4.43 2.72 -12.18
C GLY A 38 3.35 1.80 -11.60
N LYS A 39 3.54 1.37 -10.35
CA LYS A 39 2.66 0.39 -9.71
C LYS A 39 1.88 1.00 -8.55
N ILE A 40 0.61 0.62 -8.46
CA ILE A 40 -0.27 0.91 -7.33
C ILE A 40 -0.55 -0.40 -6.59
N ILE A 41 -0.31 -0.43 -5.30
CA ILE A 41 -0.71 -1.51 -4.40
C ILE A 41 -1.78 -0.92 -3.49
N THR A 42 -3.02 -1.43 -3.57
CA THR A 42 -4.14 -0.83 -2.86
C THR A 42 -5.04 -1.87 -2.21
N ASN A 43 -5.51 -1.54 -1.00
CA ASN A 43 -6.56 -2.30 -0.35
C ASN A 43 -7.89 -2.05 -1.09
N THR A 44 -8.69 -3.10 -1.25
CA THR A 44 -10.01 -3.01 -1.92
C THR A 44 -11.10 -2.43 -1.04
N GLN A 45 -10.82 -2.19 0.24
CA GLN A 45 -11.76 -1.55 1.16
C GLN A 45 -12.24 -0.21 0.59
N GLU A 46 -13.52 0.07 0.78
CA GLU A 46 -14.15 1.35 0.49
C GLU A 46 -14.47 2.07 1.80
N VAL A 47 -14.04 3.32 1.88
CA VAL A 47 -14.34 4.19 3.02
C VAL A 47 -15.05 5.42 2.47
N ASP A 48 -16.34 5.52 2.75
CA ASP A 48 -17.16 6.60 2.23
C ASP A 48 -16.66 7.97 2.75
N PRO A 49 -16.23 8.88 1.86
CA PRO A 49 -15.89 10.22 2.27
C PRO A 49 -17.14 11.02 2.67
N MET A 50 -16.96 12.12 3.42
CA MET A 50 -18.08 12.91 3.92
C MET A 50 -19.14 13.28 2.86
N PRO A 51 -18.78 13.67 1.63
CA PRO A 51 -19.79 13.95 0.60
C PRO A 51 -20.68 12.76 0.25
N VAL A 52 -20.14 11.54 0.31
CA VAL A 52 -20.91 10.29 0.08
C VAL A 52 -21.80 10.00 1.28
N ILE A 53 -21.26 10.10 2.49
CA ILE A 53 -22.02 9.89 3.74
C ILE A 53 -23.21 10.85 3.82
N THR A 54 -23.05 12.11 3.39
CA THR A 54 -24.11 13.12 3.40
C THR A 54 -25.07 13.05 2.21
N GLY A 55 -24.83 12.14 1.25
CA GLY A 55 -25.63 12.01 0.03
C GLY A 55 -25.39 13.13 -1.00
N ALA A 56 -24.36 13.94 -0.84
CA ALA A 56 -23.98 14.98 -1.80
C ALA A 56 -23.21 14.45 -3.01
N ALA A 57 -22.68 13.24 -2.93
CA ALA A 57 -21.98 12.54 -4.02
C ALA A 57 -22.19 11.02 -3.89
N GLU A 58 -21.91 10.30 -4.96
CA GLU A 58 -21.83 8.84 -4.95
C GLU A 58 -20.35 8.42 -4.88
N TYR A 59 -20.09 7.25 -4.25
CA TYR A 59 -18.75 6.67 -4.29
C TYR A 59 -18.40 6.30 -5.73
N PRO A 60 -17.24 6.70 -6.26
CA PRO A 60 -16.88 6.43 -7.66
C PRO A 60 -16.82 4.93 -7.97
N ALA A 61 -17.49 4.52 -9.03
CA ALA A 61 -17.40 3.16 -9.53
C ALA A 61 -16.12 2.92 -10.34
N ASP A 62 -15.71 1.66 -10.42
CA ASP A 62 -14.66 1.18 -11.34
C ASP A 62 -13.29 1.86 -11.16
N ILE A 63 -12.93 2.26 -9.93
CA ILE A 63 -11.68 2.98 -9.64
C ILE A 63 -10.48 2.18 -10.14
N VAL A 64 -10.39 0.87 -9.85
CA VAL A 64 -9.27 0.03 -10.30
C VAL A 64 -9.11 0.09 -11.83
N LYS A 65 -10.22 -0.06 -12.56
CA LYS A 65 -10.21 0.01 -14.02
C LYS A 65 -9.74 1.38 -14.53
N LYS A 66 -10.19 2.46 -13.90
CA LYS A 66 -9.74 3.82 -14.25
C LYS A 66 -8.25 4.02 -14.03
N LEU A 67 -7.70 3.47 -12.94
CA LEU A 67 -6.27 3.52 -12.66
C LEU A 67 -5.46 2.75 -13.71
N GLU A 68 -5.95 1.59 -14.16
CA GLU A 68 -5.33 0.78 -15.22
C GLU A 68 -5.42 1.50 -16.58
N GLU A 69 -6.56 2.08 -16.92
CA GLU A 69 -6.77 2.89 -18.14
C GLU A 69 -5.85 4.14 -18.16
N ALA A 70 -5.52 4.69 -17.00
CA ALA A 70 -4.54 5.77 -16.84
C ALA A 70 -3.08 5.29 -16.97
N GLY A 71 -2.84 3.99 -17.18
CA GLY A 71 -1.51 3.40 -17.41
C GLY A 71 -0.79 2.90 -16.16
N ALA A 72 -1.44 2.83 -15.02
CA ALA A 72 -0.88 2.23 -13.81
C ALA A 72 -0.95 0.69 -13.86
N LYS A 73 0.02 0.03 -13.24
CA LYS A 73 -0.06 -1.40 -12.93
C LYS A 73 -0.70 -1.54 -11.55
N VAL A 74 -1.91 -2.08 -11.47
CA VAL A 74 -2.67 -2.14 -10.22
C VAL A 74 -2.65 -3.53 -9.60
N ASP A 75 -2.25 -3.61 -8.34
CA ASP A 75 -2.35 -4.78 -7.47
C ASP A 75 -3.35 -4.45 -6.34
N ALA A 76 -4.61 -4.80 -6.57
CA ALA A 76 -5.71 -4.52 -5.66
C ALA A 76 -6.21 -5.80 -5.00
N LYS A 77 -6.15 -5.87 -3.67
CA LYS A 77 -6.60 -7.04 -2.88
C LYS A 77 -7.23 -6.60 -1.57
N ASP A 78 -7.95 -7.52 -0.94
CA ASP A 78 -8.49 -7.34 0.41
C ASP A 78 -7.39 -7.57 1.46
N PHE A 79 -6.51 -6.58 1.59
CA PHE A 79 -5.43 -6.61 2.58
C PHE A 79 -5.93 -6.48 4.02
N LEU A 80 -7.14 -5.97 4.22
CA LEU A 80 -7.75 -5.90 5.55
C LEU A 80 -8.08 -7.29 6.07
N SER A 81 -8.72 -8.14 5.27
CA SER A 81 -9.00 -9.54 5.66
C SER A 81 -7.71 -10.32 5.93
N ILE A 82 -6.65 -10.08 5.17
CA ILE A 82 -5.33 -10.69 5.44
C ILE A 82 -4.76 -10.22 6.79
N ALA A 83 -4.93 -8.94 7.13
CA ALA A 83 -4.48 -8.42 8.42
C ALA A 83 -5.28 -9.03 9.60
N GLU A 84 -6.58 -9.25 9.41
CA GLU A 84 -7.42 -9.94 10.39
C GLU A 84 -7.02 -11.41 10.58
N GLU A 85 -6.66 -12.11 9.50
CA GLU A 85 -6.08 -13.46 9.55
C GLU A 85 -4.74 -13.48 10.29
N ALA A 86 -3.93 -12.45 10.15
CA ALA A 86 -2.71 -12.29 10.93
C ALA A 86 -2.97 -12.14 12.43
N GLY A 87 -4.15 -11.63 12.80
CA GLY A 87 -4.62 -11.45 14.17
C GLY A 87 -5.04 -10.02 14.54
N SER A 88 -4.93 -9.04 13.63
CA SER A 88 -5.36 -7.67 13.90
C SER A 88 -5.52 -6.85 12.63
N SER A 89 -6.71 -6.24 12.45
CA SER A 89 -6.97 -5.26 11.38
C SER A 89 -5.97 -4.07 11.40
N LYS A 90 -5.38 -3.76 12.57
CA LYS A 90 -4.38 -2.69 12.71
C LYS A 90 -3.06 -3.00 12.01
N ALA A 91 -2.81 -4.25 11.63
CA ALA A 91 -1.59 -4.66 10.93
C ALA A 91 -1.69 -4.53 9.40
N VAL A 92 -2.77 -3.97 8.86
CA VAL A 92 -2.96 -3.80 7.40
C VAL A 92 -1.82 -3.04 6.73
N ASN A 93 -1.19 -2.09 7.43
CA ASN A 93 0.00 -1.40 6.94
C ASN A 93 1.19 -2.34 6.73
N ILE A 94 1.37 -3.30 7.61
CA ILE A 94 2.47 -4.28 7.53
C ILE A 94 2.16 -5.33 6.44
N VAL A 95 0.90 -5.74 6.29
CA VAL A 95 0.48 -6.59 5.16
C VAL A 95 0.78 -5.92 3.83
N LEU A 96 0.39 -4.65 3.67
CA LEU A 96 0.69 -3.85 2.47
C LEU A 96 2.20 -3.70 2.24
N MET A 97 3.00 -3.50 3.29
CA MET A 97 4.47 -3.47 3.19
C MET A 97 5.05 -4.83 2.76
N GLY A 98 4.49 -5.94 3.27
CA GLY A 98 4.85 -7.28 2.81
C GLY A 98 4.61 -7.44 1.32
N ARG A 99 3.44 -7.02 0.83
CA ARG A 99 3.15 -7.07 -0.60
C ARG A 99 4.08 -6.17 -1.42
N LEU A 100 4.35 -4.97 -0.94
CA LEU A 100 5.29 -4.05 -1.59
C LEU A 100 6.71 -4.65 -1.69
N SER A 101 7.16 -5.37 -0.66
CA SER A 101 8.51 -5.95 -0.62
C SER A 101 8.79 -6.93 -1.74
N GLU A 102 7.75 -7.58 -2.31
CA GLU A 102 7.88 -8.48 -3.46
C GLU A 102 8.29 -7.78 -4.76
N TYR A 103 8.28 -6.46 -4.79
CA TYR A 103 8.68 -5.65 -5.93
C TYR A 103 10.08 -5.01 -5.77
N PHE A 104 10.80 -5.38 -4.70
CA PHE A 104 12.16 -4.92 -4.39
C PHE A 104 13.13 -6.08 -4.36
N ASP A 105 13.59 -6.51 -5.54
CA ASP A 105 14.52 -7.64 -5.69
C ASP A 105 15.89 -7.38 -5.04
N ASP A 106 16.25 -6.13 -4.81
CA ASP A 106 17.52 -5.68 -4.24
C ASP A 106 17.50 -5.53 -2.71
N ILE A 107 16.35 -5.76 -2.05
CA ILE A 107 16.22 -5.72 -0.59
C ILE A 107 15.92 -7.12 -0.06
N PRO A 108 16.89 -7.77 0.61
CA PRO A 108 16.70 -9.10 1.18
C PRO A 108 15.57 -9.13 2.23
N TYR A 109 14.92 -10.29 2.37
CA TYR A 109 13.89 -10.51 3.40
C TYR A 109 14.38 -10.19 4.80
N GLU A 110 15.64 -10.53 5.09
CA GLU A 110 16.28 -10.33 6.39
C GLU A 110 16.34 -8.86 6.79
N ASP A 111 16.50 -7.95 5.82
CA ASP A 111 16.51 -6.52 6.07
C ASP A 111 15.13 -6.00 6.48
N TRP A 112 14.07 -6.49 5.83
CA TRP A 112 12.69 -6.20 6.21
C TRP A 112 12.36 -6.73 7.60
N SER A 113 12.73 -7.99 7.89
CA SER A 113 12.53 -8.64 9.18
C SER A 113 13.25 -7.87 10.29
N THR A 114 14.51 -7.50 10.07
CA THR A 114 15.31 -6.70 11.01
C THR A 114 14.67 -5.34 11.28
N ALA A 115 14.13 -4.69 10.24
CA ALA A 115 13.45 -3.41 10.38
C ALA A 115 12.17 -3.52 11.22
N ILE A 116 11.40 -4.60 11.04
CA ILE A 116 10.21 -4.88 11.87
C ILE A 116 10.64 -5.03 13.33
N ASP A 117 11.67 -5.81 13.62
CA ASP A 117 12.16 -6.03 14.99
C ASP A 117 12.70 -4.76 15.64
N ALA A 118 13.27 -3.87 14.85
CA ALA A 118 13.81 -2.59 15.35
C ALA A 118 12.73 -1.57 15.69
N ILE A 119 11.61 -1.57 14.96
CA ILE A 119 10.57 -0.52 15.03
C ILE A 119 9.38 -0.98 15.88
N VAL A 120 8.99 -2.25 15.76
CA VAL A 120 7.77 -2.77 16.39
C VAL A 120 8.06 -3.17 17.84
N PRO A 121 7.23 -2.71 18.83
CA PRO A 121 7.35 -3.17 20.22
C PRO A 121 7.31 -4.69 20.32
N GLU A 122 8.16 -5.27 21.18
CA GLU A 122 8.39 -6.71 21.32
C GLU A 122 7.09 -7.54 21.37
N LYS A 123 6.11 -7.10 22.14
CA LYS A 123 4.80 -7.79 22.29
C LYS A 123 3.97 -7.90 21.01
N PHE A 124 4.33 -7.16 19.95
CA PHE A 124 3.62 -7.17 18.67
C PHE A 124 4.47 -7.71 17.52
N ARG A 125 5.73 -8.08 17.74
CA ARG A 125 6.65 -8.53 16.69
C ARG A 125 6.13 -9.76 15.96
N GLU A 126 5.73 -10.79 16.69
CA GLU A 126 5.20 -12.03 16.13
C GLU A 126 4.01 -11.77 15.21
N LEU A 127 3.04 -10.95 15.65
CA LEU A 127 1.89 -10.56 14.84
C LEU A 127 2.32 -9.81 13.57
N ASN A 128 3.28 -8.89 13.69
CA ASN A 128 3.72 -8.08 12.55
C ASN A 128 4.57 -8.89 11.56
N HIS A 129 5.41 -9.82 12.02
CA HIS A 129 6.09 -10.77 11.13
C HIS A 129 5.08 -11.61 10.35
N LYS A 130 4.08 -12.19 11.04
CA LYS A 130 3.01 -12.96 10.39
C LYS A 130 2.25 -12.11 9.36
N ALA A 131 1.91 -10.87 9.70
CA ALA A 131 1.22 -9.95 8.79
C ALA A 131 2.07 -9.63 7.55
N PHE A 132 3.36 -9.40 7.74
CA PHE A 132 4.31 -9.16 6.65
C PHE A 132 4.40 -10.36 5.70
N ASP A 133 4.56 -11.57 6.26
CA ASP A 133 4.68 -12.80 5.48
C ASP A 133 3.41 -13.13 4.70
N LEU A 134 2.23 -12.95 5.31
CA LEU A 134 0.95 -13.11 4.61
C LEU A 134 0.80 -12.07 3.49
N GLY A 135 1.25 -10.85 3.70
CA GLY A 135 1.29 -9.81 2.67
C GLY A 135 2.17 -10.17 1.48
N ARG A 136 3.33 -10.77 1.73
CA ARG A 136 4.22 -11.28 0.66
C ARG A 136 3.57 -12.37 -0.19
N GLN A 137 2.82 -13.26 0.44
CA GLN A 137 2.16 -14.41 -0.21
C GLN A 137 0.87 -14.04 -0.94
N ALA A 138 0.35 -12.84 -0.73
CA ALA A 138 -0.93 -12.39 -1.26
C ALA A 138 -0.96 -12.20 -2.78
#